data_5337959aee4f01bd969d8ff21ca2262b
#
_entry.id   5337959aee4f01bd969d8ff21ca2262b
#
_cell.length_a   1.000
_cell.length_b   1.000
_cell.length_c   1.000
_cell.angle_alpha   90.00
_cell.angle_beta   90.00
_cell.angle_gamma   90.00
#
_symmetry.space_group_name_H-M   'P 1'
#
loop_
_entity.id
_entity.type
_entity.pdbx_description
1 polymer ?
#
loop_
_entity_poly.entity_id
_entity_poly.type
_entity_poly.pdbx_seq_one_letter_code
_entity_poly.pdbx_strand_id
1 'polypeptide(L)'
;MLFRSTAAEQVFQMEDHKEEDGTYQGQKLEMQDPPTEVHITVFEKDGDKKVPLGNVKAHLETPQGETLLKENSPMERDGIWESGTEQAEIFKKVAIGHYKIVVDEIPKGYVHPDVTDIEVKDTAEVQKFEVLVEPICIRITGYALSSAAEKKQTRTIRSGIYVHIRDLFEERSLELPEAYTRVPSGSYQVKTDRVPDGYVLPAQTKITVREDTSEIQDFEVEIRPTVIKIEAVDKKTQTPLEGVKISVVNEKGKKIWKHVTLTALKEKVIPSWYTIQVEKVPKGYQKPKNQKIKVKAVANVQKYKVELTKEAQVQTEKRVDTENFDKTTGNDHSGFSSDNTPDNENAVTAAKTGDASWMEMWIFAGLMAASSMILWFFRKKRHIR
;
A
#
# COMPACT_ATOMS: atom_id res chain seq x y z
N MET A 1 -64.19 -4.73 -11.83
CA MET A 1 -62.85 -5.31 -12.00
C MET A 1 -63.07 -6.73 -12.48
N LEU A 2 -62.72 -7.05 -13.73
CA LEU A 2 -62.80 -8.41 -14.24
C LEU A 2 -61.44 -9.07 -13.90
N PHE A 3 -61.44 -9.90 -12.89
CA PHE A 3 -60.32 -10.82 -12.64
C PHE A 3 -60.40 -11.90 -13.71
N ARG A 4 -59.49 -11.93 -14.66
CA ARG A 4 -59.29 -13.11 -15.51
C ARG A 4 -58.24 -13.96 -14.77
N SER A 5 -58.68 -15.07 -14.19
CA SER A 5 -57.79 -16.12 -13.75
C SER A 5 -57.48 -17.00 -14.96
N THR A 6 -56.21 -17.30 -15.21
CA THR A 6 -55.75 -18.36 -16.11
C THR A 6 -55.81 -19.71 -15.41
N ALA A 7 -56.92 -19.99 -14.73
CA ALA A 7 -57.19 -21.31 -14.28
C ALA A 7 -57.09 -22.25 -15.47
N ALA A 8 -56.27 -23.30 -15.38
CA ALA A 8 -56.19 -24.33 -16.39
C ALA A 8 -57.62 -24.80 -16.72
N GLU A 9 -57.95 -24.78 -18.01
CA GLU A 9 -59.25 -25.21 -18.49
C GLU A 9 -59.52 -26.63 -17.99
N GLN A 10 -60.26 -26.78 -16.91
CA GLN A 10 -60.72 -28.05 -16.42
C GLN A 10 -62.02 -28.38 -17.15
N VAL A 11 -61.94 -29.37 -18.02
CA VAL A 11 -63.12 -29.89 -18.70
C VAL A 11 -63.83 -30.80 -17.70
N PHE A 12 -64.95 -30.29 -17.18
CA PHE A 12 -65.80 -31.09 -16.33
C PHE A 12 -66.81 -31.86 -17.19
N GLN A 13 -66.77 -33.18 -17.12
CA GLN A 13 -67.86 -34.01 -17.57
C GLN A 13 -68.93 -34.00 -16.49
N MET A 14 -70.00 -33.30 -16.69
CA MET A 14 -71.21 -33.46 -15.88
C MET A 14 -71.86 -34.77 -16.24
N GLU A 15 -71.67 -35.75 -15.42
CA GLU A 15 -72.54 -36.91 -15.49
C GLU A 15 -73.91 -36.53 -14.97
N ASP A 16 -74.95 -36.76 -15.75
CA ASP A 16 -76.33 -36.49 -15.40
C ASP A 16 -76.77 -37.50 -14.26
N HIS A 17 -76.49 -37.17 -13.04
CA HIS A 17 -77.03 -37.85 -11.90
C HIS A 17 -78.41 -37.22 -11.61
N LYS A 18 -79.43 -37.79 -12.25
CA LYS A 18 -80.81 -37.49 -12.00
C LYS A 18 -81.26 -38.46 -10.87
N GLU A 19 -81.70 -37.93 -9.75
CA GLU A 19 -82.29 -38.75 -8.72
C GLU A 19 -83.70 -39.28 -9.15
N GLU A 20 -84.13 -40.33 -8.56
CA GLU A 20 -85.42 -40.97 -8.89
C GLU A 20 -86.66 -40.04 -8.74
N ASP A 21 -86.49 -38.94 -7.95
CA ASP A 21 -87.54 -37.92 -7.77
C ASP A 21 -87.47 -36.78 -8.84
N GLY A 22 -86.57 -36.86 -9.80
CA GLY A 22 -86.41 -35.87 -10.86
C GLY A 22 -85.58 -34.66 -10.51
N THR A 23 -85.01 -34.62 -9.33
CA THR A 23 -84.10 -33.51 -8.91
C THR A 23 -82.67 -33.78 -9.31
N TYR A 24 -81.91 -32.71 -9.56
CA TYR A 24 -80.46 -32.76 -9.86
C TYR A 24 -79.72 -32.40 -8.60
N GLN A 25 -78.78 -33.23 -8.14
CA GLN A 25 -77.82 -32.81 -7.15
C GLN A 25 -76.79 -31.86 -7.76
N GLY A 26 -76.82 -30.67 -7.28
CA GLY A 26 -75.75 -29.71 -7.64
C GLY A 26 -74.39 -30.15 -7.14
N GLN A 27 -73.46 -30.47 -8.01
CA GLN A 27 -72.08 -30.65 -7.62
C GLN A 27 -71.47 -29.31 -7.26
N LYS A 28 -70.87 -29.19 -6.06
CA LYS A 28 -70.13 -28.05 -5.64
C LYS A 28 -68.73 -28.20 -6.22
N LEU A 29 -68.42 -27.39 -7.27
CA LEU A 29 -67.09 -27.29 -7.80
C LEU A 29 -66.28 -26.27 -6.99
N GLU A 30 -65.28 -26.78 -6.26
CA GLU A 30 -64.29 -25.91 -5.65
C GLU A 30 -63.13 -25.72 -6.63
N MET A 31 -63.08 -24.58 -7.27
CA MET A 31 -61.90 -24.17 -8.04
C MET A 31 -60.89 -23.60 -7.10
N GLN A 32 -59.73 -24.25 -7.01
CA GLN A 32 -58.58 -23.71 -6.30
C GLN A 32 -57.69 -23.00 -7.31
N ASP A 33 -57.63 -21.69 -7.20
CA ASP A 33 -56.72 -20.87 -7.97
C ASP A 33 -55.38 -20.83 -7.23
N PRO A 34 -54.27 -21.36 -7.78
CA PRO A 34 -52.98 -21.30 -7.09
C PRO A 34 -52.57 -19.83 -6.95
N PRO A 35 -52.12 -19.42 -5.74
CA PRO A 35 -51.70 -18.03 -5.54
C PRO A 35 -50.45 -17.70 -6.35
N THR A 36 -50.41 -16.50 -6.92
CA THR A 36 -49.22 -15.95 -7.54
C THR A 36 -48.10 -15.86 -6.52
N GLU A 37 -46.94 -16.44 -6.83
CA GLU A 37 -45.78 -16.47 -5.94
C GLU A 37 -44.56 -15.81 -6.60
N VAL A 38 -43.93 -14.89 -5.87
CA VAL A 38 -42.78 -14.14 -6.30
C VAL A 38 -41.62 -14.39 -5.35
N HIS A 39 -40.48 -14.81 -5.91
CA HIS A 39 -39.24 -15.04 -5.18
C HIS A 39 -38.24 -13.98 -5.58
N ILE A 40 -37.66 -13.29 -4.59
CA ILE A 40 -36.63 -12.26 -4.80
C ILE A 40 -35.34 -12.70 -4.13
N THR A 41 -34.24 -12.70 -4.89
CA THR A 41 -32.91 -13.03 -4.36
C THR A 41 -31.96 -11.90 -4.65
N VAL A 42 -31.19 -11.49 -3.64
CA VAL A 42 -30.13 -10.48 -3.77
C VAL A 42 -28.79 -11.18 -3.97
N PHE A 43 -28.06 -10.78 -4.98
CA PHE A 43 -26.75 -11.34 -5.31
C PHE A 43 -25.68 -10.28 -5.33
N GLU A 44 -24.49 -10.63 -4.84
CA GLU A 44 -23.26 -9.93 -5.16
C GLU A 44 -22.78 -10.36 -6.54
N LYS A 45 -22.40 -9.39 -7.36
CA LYS A 45 -21.72 -9.63 -8.64
C LYS A 45 -20.21 -9.70 -8.39
N ASP A 46 -19.63 -10.89 -8.49
CA ASP A 46 -18.18 -11.15 -8.42
C ASP A 46 -17.68 -11.62 -9.78
N GLY A 47 -17.33 -10.68 -10.66
CA GLY A 47 -17.03 -10.93 -12.06
C GLY A 47 -18.23 -11.52 -12.79
N ASP A 48 -18.10 -12.75 -13.30
CA ASP A 48 -19.18 -13.50 -13.97
C ASP A 48 -20.02 -14.35 -13.01
N LYS A 49 -19.69 -14.36 -11.71
CA LYS A 49 -20.39 -15.15 -10.70
C LYS A 49 -21.37 -14.29 -9.94
N LYS A 50 -22.51 -14.92 -9.59
CA LYS A 50 -23.50 -14.37 -8.67
C LYS A 50 -23.40 -15.12 -7.35
N VAL A 51 -23.15 -14.41 -6.26
CA VAL A 51 -23.06 -14.98 -4.91
C VAL A 51 -24.22 -14.41 -4.08
N PRO A 52 -25.06 -15.23 -3.44
CA PRO A 52 -26.13 -14.70 -2.60
C PRO A 52 -25.59 -13.74 -1.53
N LEU A 53 -26.20 -12.56 -1.41
CA LEU A 53 -25.83 -11.52 -0.47
C LEU A 53 -26.89 -11.38 0.63
N GLY A 54 -26.48 -11.58 1.88
CA GLY A 54 -27.32 -11.35 3.07
C GLY A 54 -27.21 -9.92 3.60
N ASN A 55 -28.05 -9.61 4.59
CA ASN A 55 -28.10 -8.32 5.29
C ASN A 55 -28.39 -7.13 4.36
N VAL A 56 -29.19 -7.34 3.34
CA VAL A 56 -29.76 -6.27 2.51
C VAL A 56 -31.20 -6.07 2.92
N LYS A 57 -31.59 -4.86 3.29
CA LYS A 57 -32.99 -4.52 3.53
C LYS A 57 -33.60 -3.94 2.28
N ALA A 58 -34.76 -4.41 1.92
CA ALA A 58 -35.48 -3.98 0.74
C ALA A 58 -36.99 -4.06 0.94
N HIS A 59 -37.75 -3.44 0.05
CA HIS A 59 -39.18 -3.56 -0.02
C HIS A 59 -39.69 -3.55 -1.47
N LEU A 60 -40.92 -4.00 -1.66
CA LEU A 60 -41.62 -3.88 -2.92
C LEU A 60 -42.53 -2.65 -2.90
N GLU A 61 -42.46 -1.84 -3.95
CA GLU A 61 -43.40 -0.74 -4.17
C GLU A 61 -44.35 -1.03 -5.33
N THR A 62 -45.61 -0.60 -5.15
CA THR A 62 -46.57 -0.50 -6.26
C THR A 62 -46.16 0.67 -7.18
N PRO A 63 -46.70 0.73 -8.42
CA PRO A 63 -46.49 1.89 -9.31
C PRO A 63 -46.90 3.23 -8.70
N GLN A 64 -47.79 3.21 -7.71
CA GLN A 64 -48.26 4.40 -6.99
C GLN A 64 -47.34 4.78 -5.81
N GLY A 65 -46.28 4.00 -5.54
CA GLY A 65 -45.33 4.24 -4.46
C GLY A 65 -45.79 3.71 -3.10
N GLU A 66 -46.75 2.76 -3.08
CA GLU A 66 -47.18 2.12 -1.85
C GLU A 66 -46.34 0.86 -1.61
N THR A 67 -45.84 0.71 -0.37
CA THR A 67 -45.08 -0.49 0.02
C THR A 67 -46.01 -1.71 0.08
N LEU A 68 -45.61 -2.79 -0.59
CA LEU A 68 -46.32 -4.04 -0.59
C LEU A 68 -45.97 -4.85 0.67
N LEU A 69 -46.94 -5.09 1.51
CA LEU A 69 -46.75 -5.89 2.72
C LEU A 69 -46.73 -7.38 2.40
N LYS A 70 -45.85 -8.13 3.05
CA LYS A 70 -45.86 -9.59 3.03
C LYS A 70 -47.06 -10.14 3.78
N GLU A 71 -47.86 -10.96 3.11
CA GLU A 71 -48.99 -11.60 3.75
C GLU A 71 -48.51 -12.65 4.77
N ASN A 72 -48.90 -12.50 6.04
CA ASN A 72 -48.60 -13.42 7.15
C ASN A 72 -47.17 -13.45 7.72
N SER A 73 -46.35 -12.46 7.49
CA SER A 73 -45.07 -12.35 8.22
C SER A 73 -45.24 -11.57 9.53
N PRO A 74 -45.05 -12.19 10.70
CA PRO A 74 -45.21 -11.49 11.98
C PRO A 74 -44.09 -10.47 12.25
N MET A 75 -43.01 -10.46 11.44
CA MET A 75 -41.86 -9.57 11.60
C MET A 75 -41.87 -8.31 10.73
N GLU A 76 -42.79 -8.22 9.78
CA GLU A 76 -42.77 -7.14 8.79
C GLU A 76 -43.97 -6.22 8.90
N ARG A 77 -44.02 -5.42 9.95
CA ARG A 77 -45.04 -4.38 10.09
C ARG A 77 -44.94 -3.29 9.03
N ASP A 78 -43.72 -3.09 8.47
CA ASP A 78 -43.42 -1.99 7.61
C ASP A 78 -43.13 -2.39 6.14
N GLY A 79 -43.34 -3.68 5.78
CA GLY A 79 -43.11 -4.18 4.42
C GLY A 79 -41.66 -4.31 4.03
N ILE A 80 -40.70 -3.96 4.90
CA ILE A 80 -39.28 -4.12 4.70
C ILE A 80 -38.85 -5.53 5.06
N TRP A 81 -38.04 -6.16 4.23
CA TRP A 81 -37.46 -7.47 4.45
C TRP A 81 -35.95 -7.45 4.37
N GLU A 82 -35.30 -8.39 5.04
CA GLU A 82 -33.87 -8.56 5.04
C GLU A 82 -33.48 -9.82 4.29
N SER A 83 -32.61 -9.71 3.29
CA SER A 83 -32.14 -10.85 2.51
C SER A 83 -31.32 -11.81 3.35
N GLY A 84 -31.65 -13.11 3.30
CA GLY A 84 -30.81 -14.17 3.84
C GLY A 84 -29.65 -14.52 2.91
N THR A 85 -28.67 -15.28 3.44
CA THR A 85 -27.45 -15.62 2.69
C THR A 85 -27.65 -16.63 1.57
N GLU A 86 -28.75 -17.42 1.58
CA GLU A 86 -28.96 -18.50 0.62
C GLU A 86 -30.42 -18.66 0.15
N GLN A 87 -31.37 -17.91 0.69
CA GLN A 87 -32.80 -18.09 0.41
C GLN A 87 -33.39 -16.84 -0.22
N ALA A 88 -34.26 -17.08 -1.21
CA ALA A 88 -35.09 -16.04 -1.77
C ALA A 88 -36.13 -15.59 -0.77
N GLU A 89 -36.45 -14.29 -0.73
CA GLU A 89 -37.66 -13.80 -0.09
C GLU A 89 -38.88 -14.18 -0.90
N ILE A 90 -39.92 -14.71 -0.22
CA ILE A 90 -41.11 -15.26 -0.87
C ILE A 90 -42.31 -14.39 -0.56
N PHE A 91 -42.91 -13.83 -1.61
CA PHE A 91 -44.18 -13.11 -1.53
C PHE A 91 -45.28 -13.96 -2.17
N LYS A 92 -46.39 -14.13 -1.46
CA LYS A 92 -47.56 -14.91 -1.94
C LYS A 92 -48.73 -14.01 -2.16
N LYS A 93 -49.58 -14.41 -3.13
CA LYS A 93 -50.81 -13.68 -3.50
C LYS A 93 -50.49 -12.23 -3.97
N VAL A 94 -49.37 -12.04 -4.67
CA VAL A 94 -49.03 -10.75 -5.26
C VAL A 94 -49.98 -10.54 -6.44
N ALA A 95 -50.63 -9.39 -6.51
CA ALA A 95 -51.49 -9.05 -7.62
C ALA A 95 -50.68 -8.91 -8.91
N ILE A 96 -51.30 -9.24 -10.04
CA ILE A 96 -50.68 -9.07 -11.35
C ILE A 96 -50.44 -7.59 -11.60
N GLY A 97 -49.23 -7.22 -12.08
CA GLY A 97 -48.91 -5.83 -12.38
C GLY A 97 -47.45 -5.53 -12.31
N HIS A 98 -47.13 -4.24 -12.41
CA HIS A 98 -45.77 -3.73 -12.29
C HIS A 98 -45.46 -3.37 -10.85
N TYR A 99 -44.25 -3.69 -10.41
CA TYR A 99 -43.71 -3.37 -9.09
C TYR A 99 -42.29 -2.92 -9.21
N LYS A 100 -41.79 -2.33 -8.13
CA LYS A 100 -40.39 -1.92 -7.98
C LYS A 100 -39.80 -2.59 -6.77
N ILE A 101 -38.61 -3.16 -6.93
CA ILE A 101 -37.80 -3.60 -5.80
C ILE A 101 -36.92 -2.42 -5.42
N VAL A 102 -37.09 -1.87 -4.24
CA VAL A 102 -36.33 -0.77 -3.68
C VAL A 102 -35.44 -1.31 -2.55
N VAL A 103 -34.16 -1.07 -2.64
CA VAL A 103 -33.19 -1.44 -1.61
C VAL A 103 -33.09 -0.27 -0.62
N ASP A 104 -33.29 -0.54 0.67
CA ASP A 104 -33.23 0.47 1.73
C ASP A 104 -31.85 0.54 2.38
N GLU A 105 -31.29 -0.63 2.70
CA GLU A 105 -29.97 -0.73 3.33
C GLU A 105 -29.17 -1.87 2.69
N ILE A 106 -27.88 -1.64 2.53
CA ILE A 106 -26.91 -2.64 2.06
C ILE A 106 -25.73 -2.76 3.04
N PRO A 107 -25.04 -3.90 3.06
CA PRO A 107 -23.80 -4.02 3.80
C PRO A 107 -22.77 -2.98 3.34
N LYS A 108 -21.91 -2.55 4.26
CA LYS A 108 -20.82 -1.64 3.91
C LYS A 108 -19.88 -2.28 2.88
N GLY A 109 -19.38 -1.48 1.95
CA GLY A 109 -18.45 -1.94 0.92
C GLY A 109 -19.11 -2.31 -0.41
N TYR A 110 -20.36 -1.96 -0.58
CA TYR A 110 -21.12 -2.16 -1.81
C TYR A 110 -21.69 -0.84 -2.34
N VAL A 111 -21.92 -0.80 -3.63
CA VAL A 111 -22.64 0.31 -4.29
C VAL A 111 -24.12 0.07 -4.12
N HIS A 112 -24.85 1.13 -3.73
CA HIS A 112 -26.31 1.04 -3.62
C HIS A 112 -26.91 0.81 -5.01
N PRO A 113 -27.67 -0.28 -5.23
CA PRO A 113 -28.22 -0.59 -6.52
C PRO A 113 -29.36 0.37 -6.88
N ASP A 114 -29.57 0.55 -8.18
CA ASP A 114 -30.76 1.23 -8.70
C ASP A 114 -32.01 0.42 -8.41
N VAL A 115 -33.15 1.12 -8.45
CA VAL A 115 -34.48 0.49 -8.33
C VAL A 115 -34.67 -0.51 -9.46
N THR A 116 -35.12 -1.72 -9.12
CA THR A 116 -35.35 -2.78 -10.09
C THR A 116 -36.84 -2.89 -10.40
N ASP A 117 -37.23 -2.57 -11.64
CA ASP A 117 -38.61 -2.75 -12.11
C ASP A 117 -38.88 -4.22 -12.42
N ILE A 118 -40.02 -4.73 -11.95
CA ILE A 118 -40.48 -6.10 -12.19
C ILE A 118 -41.93 -6.12 -12.67
N GLU A 119 -42.27 -7.12 -13.47
CA GLU A 119 -43.64 -7.40 -13.91
C GLU A 119 -44.09 -8.76 -13.33
N VAL A 120 -45.10 -8.75 -12.51
CA VAL A 120 -45.75 -9.96 -11.98
C VAL A 120 -46.86 -10.38 -12.95
N LYS A 121 -46.69 -11.55 -13.55
CA LYS A 121 -47.59 -12.11 -14.57
C LYS A 121 -48.60 -13.08 -13.93
N ASP A 122 -49.72 -13.26 -14.65
CA ASP A 122 -50.71 -14.27 -14.33
C ASP A 122 -50.19 -15.65 -14.71
N THR A 123 -49.58 -16.34 -13.72
CA THR A 123 -49.09 -17.69 -13.87
C THR A 123 -49.06 -18.42 -12.53
N ALA A 124 -49.29 -19.72 -12.58
CA ALA A 124 -49.19 -20.61 -11.41
C ALA A 124 -47.70 -20.95 -11.10
N GLU A 125 -46.76 -20.61 -11.98
CA GLU A 125 -45.34 -20.85 -11.76
C GLU A 125 -44.75 -19.78 -10.84
N VAL A 126 -43.76 -20.18 -10.02
CA VAL A 126 -43.00 -19.26 -9.17
C VAL A 126 -42.17 -18.31 -10.06
N GLN A 127 -42.42 -17.03 -9.89
CA GLN A 127 -41.69 -15.99 -10.62
C GLN A 127 -40.48 -15.56 -9.82
N LYS A 128 -39.28 -15.64 -10.43
CA LYS A 128 -38.01 -15.36 -9.79
C LYS A 128 -37.42 -14.06 -10.29
N PHE A 129 -37.08 -13.17 -9.38
CA PHE A 129 -36.43 -11.89 -9.67
C PHE A 129 -35.12 -11.80 -8.89
N GLU A 130 -34.15 -11.10 -9.46
CA GLU A 130 -32.81 -10.95 -8.92
C GLU A 130 -32.47 -9.47 -8.78
N VAL A 131 -31.90 -9.11 -7.63
CA VAL A 131 -31.27 -7.80 -7.43
C VAL A 131 -29.78 -8.02 -7.40
N LEU A 132 -29.04 -7.28 -8.26
CA LEU A 132 -27.59 -7.34 -8.32
C LEU A 132 -26.98 -6.17 -7.56
N VAL A 133 -26.04 -6.48 -6.66
CA VAL A 133 -25.29 -5.49 -5.87
C VAL A 133 -23.81 -5.65 -6.21
N GLU A 134 -23.15 -4.56 -6.52
CA GLU A 134 -21.75 -4.56 -6.93
C GLU A 134 -20.83 -4.10 -5.79
N PRO A 135 -19.69 -4.78 -5.56
CA PRO A 135 -18.75 -4.38 -4.51
C PRO A 135 -17.97 -3.12 -4.91
N ILE A 136 -17.69 -2.27 -3.92
CA ILE A 136 -16.77 -1.14 -4.09
C ILE A 136 -15.35 -1.69 -4.13
N CYS A 137 -14.64 -1.37 -5.21
CA CYS A 137 -13.29 -1.86 -5.46
C CYS A 137 -12.28 -0.71 -5.46
N ILE A 138 -11.12 -0.94 -4.86
CA ILE A 138 -9.97 -0.03 -4.91
C ILE A 138 -8.73 -0.76 -5.38
N ARG A 139 -7.80 -0.05 -6.01
CA ARG A 139 -6.46 -0.52 -6.31
C ARG A 139 -5.45 0.53 -5.85
N ILE A 140 -4.40 0.10 -5.14
CA ILE A 140 -3.31 0.97 -4.71
C ILE A 140 -2.04 0.54 -5.43
N THR A 141 -1.41 1.48 -6.12
CA THR A 141 -0.20 1.25 -6.90
C THR A 141 0.96 2.08 -6.38
N GLY A 142 2.12 1.46 -6.19
CA GLY A 142 3.34 2.14 -5.79
C GLY A 142 4.15 2.62 -6.99
N TYR A 143 4.52 3.90 -7.01
CA TYR A 143 5.35 4.50 -8.06
C TYR A 143 6.65 5.04 -7.50
N ALA A 144 7.76 4.72 -8.16
CA ALA A 144 9.03 5.39 -7.95
C ALA A 144 9.17 6.56 -8.93
N LEU A 145 9.36 7.76 -8.39
CA LEU A 145 9.71 8.93 -9.20
C LEU A 145 11.19 8.92 -9.52
N SER A 146 11.56 9.42 -10.70
CA SER A 146 12.93 9.74 -10.98
C SER A 146 13.39 10.92 -10.10
N SER A 147 14.71 11.09 -9.98
CA SER A 147 15.29 12.15 -9.17
C SER A 147 14.77 13.53 -9.59
N ALA A 148 14.54 14.39 -8.58
CA ALA A 148 14.21 15.80 -8.79
C ALA A 148 15.26 16.60 -9.60
N ALA A 149 16.45 16.00 -9.83
CA ALA A 149 17.51 16.58 -10.64
C ALA A 149 17.32 16.39 -12.15
N GLU A 150 16.43 15.51 -12.57
CA GLU A 150 16.09 15.32 -13.97
C GLU A 150 15.11 16.38 -14.46
N LYS A 151 15.35 16.90 -15.67
CA LYS A 151 14.45 17.89 -16.30
C LYS A 151 13.04 17.36 -16.54
N LYS A 152 12.90 16.04 -16.71
CA LYS A 152 11.63 15.35 -16.90
C LYS A 152 11.53 14.21 -15.87
N GLN A 153 10.64 14.35 -14.91
CA GLN A 153 10.37 13.27 -13.97
C GLN A 153 9.66 12.12 -14.67
N THR A 154 10.18 10.93 -14.50
CA THR A 154 9.55 9.68 -14.96
C THR A 154 8.98 8.95 -13.76
N ARG A 155 7.87 8.25 -14.00
CA ARG A 155 7.18 7.41 -13.00
C ARG A 155 7.27 5.96 -13.44
N THR A 156 7.68 5.10 -12.56
CA THR A 156 7.73 3.66 -12.82
C THR A 156 7.06 2.90 -11.69
N ILE A 157 6.24 1.90 -12.02
CA ILE A 157 5.65 1.00 -11.02
C ILE A 157 6.77 0.30 -10.28
N ARG A 158 6.67 0.24 -8.95
CA ARG A 158 7.72 -0.32 -8.10
C ARG A 158 7.13 -1.28 -7.07
N SER A 159 7.64 -2.52 -7.05
CA SER A 159 7.40 -3.50 -6.00
C SER A 159 8.27 -3.23 -4.75
N GLY A 160 7.97 -3.92 -3.65
CA GLY A 160 8.70 -3.76 -2.39
C GLY A 160 8.30 -2.51 -1.60
N ILE A 161 7.18 -1.87 -1.94
CA ILE A 161 6.55 -0.82 -1.17
C ILE A 161 5.48 -1.49 -0.32
N TYR A 162 5.58 -1.35 1.00
CA TYR A 162 4.63 -1.93 1.94
C TYR A 162 3.86 -0.82 2.63
N VAL A 163 2.54 -0.95 2.66
CA VAL A 163 1.64 0.02 3.26
C VAL A 163 0.68 -0.67 4.21
N HIS A 164 0.17 0.08 5.18
CA HIS A 164 -1.05 -0.29 5.87
C HIS A 164 -2.08 0.83 5.77
N ILE A 165 -3.34 0.43 5.79
CA ILE A 165 -4.48 1.32 5.68
C ILE A 165 -5.23 1.22 7.00
N ARG A 166 -5.17 2.30 7.80
CA ARG A 166 -5.84 2.33 9.09
C ARG A 166 -7.35 2.18 8.90
N ASP A 167 -7.95 1.41 9.79
CA ASP A 167 -9.40 1.18 9.91
C ASP A 167 -10.05 0.39 8.75
N LEU A 168 -9.26 -0.06 7.75
CA LEU A 168 -9.76 -0.91 6.67
C LEU A 168 -9.41 -2.39 6.82
N PHE A 169 -8.18 -2.65 7.24
CA PHE A 169 -7.67 -4.01 7.40
C PHE A 169 -6.93 -4.07 8.73
N GLU A 170 -7.00 -5.23 9.37
CA GLU A 170 -6.18 -5.52 10.54
C GLU A 170 -4.73 -5.09 10.28
N GLU A 171 -4.01 -4.67 11.32
CA GLU A 171 -2.67 -4.04 11.31
C GLU A 171 -1.59 -4.87 10.58
N ARG A 172 -1.79 -5.18 9.32
CA ARG A 172 -0.79 -5.83 8.48
C ARG A 172 -0.33 -4.92 7.36
N SER A 173 0.95 -4.93 7.10
CA SER A 173 1.53 -4.28 5.93
C SER A 173 1.28 -5.11 4.67
N LEU A 174 0.83 -4.45 3.62
CA LEU A 174 0.49 -5.02 2.34
C LEU A 174 1.50 -4.56 1.29
N GLU A 175 1.98 -5.47 0.44
CA GLU A 175 2.92 -5.14 -0.63
C GLU A 175 2.18 -4.63 -1.86
N LEU A 176 2.58 -3.46 -2.37
CA LEU A 176 2.00 -2.86 -3.56
C LEU A 176 2.61 -3.40 -4.88
N PRO A 177 1.84 -3.49 -5.99
CA PRO A 177 0.43 -3.09 -6.13
C PRO A 177 -0.52 -4.12 -5.54
N GLU A 178 -1.66 -3.65 -5.02
CA GLU A 178 -2.68 -4.50 -4.43
C GLU A 178 -4.08 -3.94 -4.73
N ALA A 179 -5.06 -4.83 -4.92
CA ALA A 179 -6.45 -4.49 -5.14
C ALA A 179 -7.35 -5.11 -4.07
N TYR A 180 -8.40 -4.40 -3.70
CA TYR A 180 -9.34 -4.79 -2.65
C TYR A 180 -10.76 -4.63 -3.13
N THR A 181 -11.61 -5.55 -2.69
CA THR A 181 -13.05 -5.54 -2.92
C THR A 181 -13.80 -5.37 -1.61
N ARG A 182 -15.04 -4.94 -1.68
CA ARG A 182 -15.90 -4.71 -0.52
C ARG A 182 -15.32 -3.70 0.46
N VAL A 183 -14.72 -2.63 -0.09
CA VAL A 183 -14.12 -1.56 0.70
C VAL A 183 -15.20 -0.55 1.07
N PRO A 184 -15.49 -0.33 2.36
CA PRO A 184 -16.46 0.67 2.77
C PRO A 184 -16.10 2.06 2.23
N SER A 185 -17.09 2.85 1.85
CA SER A 185 -16.86 4.26 1.47
C SER A 185 -16.34 5.05 2.66
N GLY A 186 -15.51 6.06 2.39
CA GLY A 186 -14.95 6.90 3.44
C GLY A 186 -13.54 7.39 3.18
N SER A 187 -12.96 8.04 4.17
CA SER A 187 -11.61 8.60 4.10
C SER A 187 -10.64 7.78 4.94
N TYR A 188 -9.55 7.33 4.33
CA TYR A 188 -8.56 6.46 4.95
C TYR A 188 -7.17 7.06 4.90
N GLN A 189 -6.33 6.71 5.87
CA GLN A 189 -4.92 7.08 5.92
C GLN A 189 -4.07 5.89 5.45
N VAL A 190 -3.38 6.07 4.34
CA VAL A 190 -2.40 5.11 3.83
C VAL A 190 -1.01 5.50 4.36
N LYS A 191 -0.44 4.69 5.22
CA LYS A 191 0.91 4.86 5.75
C LYS A 191 1.85 3.87 5.10
N THR A 192 2.97 4.36 4.59
CA THR A 192 4.02 3.50 4.06
C THR A 192 4.93 3.04 5.19
N ASP A 193 5.07 1.73 5.38
CA ASP A 193 5.90 1.14 6.42
C ASP A 193 7.31 0.84 5.93
N ARG A 194 7.42 0.42 4.67
CA ARG A 194 8.70 0.06 4.06
C ARG A 194 8.76 0.43 2.58
N VAL A 195 9.94 0.86 2.14
CA VAL A 195 10.26 1.11 0.74
C VAL A 195 11.57 0.38 0.38
N PRO A 196 11.84 0.15 -0.91
CA PRO A 196 13.11 -0.41 -1.35
C PRO A 196 14.30 0.44 -0.92
N ASP A 197 15.47 -0.19 -0.77
CA ASP A 197 16.71 0.48 -0.41
C ASP A 197 17.03 1.66 -1.35
N GLY A 198 17.44 2.77 -0.75
CA GLY A 198 17.77 3.98 -1.48
C GLY A 198 16.61 4.90 -1.80
N TYR A 199 15.42 4.56 -1.32
CA TYR A 199 14.24 5.42 -1.40
C TYR A 199 13.87 5.98 -0.03
N VAL A 200 13.06 7.04 -0.05
CA VAL A 200 12.58 7.73 1.15
C VAL A 200 11.15 7.33 1.42
N LEU A 201 10.83 7.06 2.68
CA LEU A 201 9.45 6.85 3.12
C LEU A 201 8.64 8.12 2.86
N PRO A 202 7.53 8.04 2.10
CA PRO A 202 6.67 9.20 1.87
C PRO A 202 5.91 9.56 3.15
N ALA A 203 5.36 10.77 3.19
CA ALA A 203 4.37 11.13 4.19
C ALA A 203 3.11 10.25 4.03
N GLN A 204 2.27 10.22 5.08
CA GLN A 204 0.98 9.55 4.98
C GLN A 204 0.13 10.17 3.87
N THR A 205 -0.52 9.32 3.09
CA THR A 205 -1.41 9.72 2.01
C THR A 205 -2.85 9.51 2.44
N LYS A 206 -3.69 10.51 2.27
CA LYS A 206 -5.13 10.38 2.48
C LYS A 206 -5.79 9.94 1.17
N ILE A 207 -6.61 8.88 1.22
CA ILE A 207 -7.45 8.46 0.12
C ILE A 207 -8.92 8.61 0.52
N THR A 208 -9.80 8.84 -0.45
CA THR A 208 -11.24 8.88 -0.23
C THR A 208 -11.89 7.88 -1.18
N VAL A 209 -12.53 6.88 -0.61
CA VAL A 209 -13.26 5.83 -1.33
C VAL A 209 -14.70 6.30 -1.49
N ARG A 210 -15.17 6.37 -2.72
CA ARG A 210 -16.53 6.78 -3.10
C ARG A 210 -17.48 5.59 -3.03
N GLU A 211 -18.75 5.85 -2.75
CA GLU A 211 -19.83 4.86 -2.68
C GLU A 211 -20.66 4.75 -3.96
N ASP A 212 -20.48 5.68 -4.89
CA ASP A 212 -21.31 5.87 -6.06
C ASP A 212 -20.81 5.14 -7.32
N THR A 213 -19.84 4.25 -7.18
CA THR A 213 -19.24 3.54 -8.32
C THR A 213 -18.71 2.17 -7.96
N SER A 214 -18.98 1.19 -8.82
CA SER A 214 -18.37 -0.15 -8.81
C SER A 214 -17.09 -0.23 -9.64
N GLU A 215 -16.74 0.83 -10.39
CA GLU A 215 -15.47 0.89 -11.07
C GLU A 215 -14.31 0.90 -10.07
N ILE A 216 -13.19 0.28 -10.47
CA ILE A 216 -11.99 0.24 -9.62
C ILE A 216 -11.48 1.66 -9.41
N GLN A 217 -11.45 2.12 -8.17
CA GLN A 217 -10.90 3.41 -7.80
C GLN A 217 -9.39 3.28 -7.57
N ASP A 218 -8.60 3.92 -8.43
CA ASP A 218 -7.14 3.86 -8.39
C ASP A 218 -6.53 4.92 -7.47
N PHE A 219 -5.66 4.47 -6.56
CA PHE A 219 -4.88 5.31 -5.68
C PHE A 219 -3.39 5.04 -5.83
N GLU A 220 -2.57 6.04 -5.54
CA GLU A 220 -1.14 5.99 -5.79
C GLU A 220 -0.32 6.33 -4.54
N VAL A 221 0.77 5.61 -4.35
CA VAL A 221 1.80 5.91 -3.36
C VAL A 221 3.10 6.22 -4.08
N GLU A 222 3.58 7.45 -3.99
CA GLU A 222 4.80 7.88 -4.65
C GLU A 222 5.99 7.82 -3.70
N ILE A 223 7.07 7.18 -4.12
CA ILE A 223 8.36 7.17 -3.41
C ILE A 223 9.43 7.88 -4.25
N ARG A 224 10.37 8.54 -3.58
CA ARG A 224 11.45 9.28 -4.21
C ARG A 224 12.80 8.73 -3.80
N PRO A 225 13.80 8.70 -4.72
CA PRO A 225 15.13 8.22 -4.40
C PRO A 225 15.88 9.22 -3.50
N THR A 226 16.75 8.69 -2.64
CA THR A 226 17.76 9.48 -1.95
C THR A 226 18.85 9.86 -2.94
N VAL A 227 19.15 11.14 -3.07
CA VAL A 227 20.12 11.67 -4.03
C VAL A 227 21.23 12.45 -3.32
N ILE A 228 22.47 12.20 -3.70
CA ILE A 228 23.61 12.97 -3.23
C ILE A 228 24.39 13.55 -4.42
N LYS A 229 25.01 14.71 -4.20
CA LYS A 229 25.97 15.33 -5.08
C LYS A 229 27.26 15.63 -4.31
N ILE A 230 28.39 15.18 -4.81
CA ILE A 230 29.69 15.48 -4.22
C ILE A 230 30.46 16.38 -5.20
N GLU A 231 30.90 17.52 -4.73
CA GLU A 231 31.63 18.51 -5.53
C GLU A 231 33.03 18.73 -4.93
N ALA A 232 34.05 18.80 -5.76
CA ALA A 232 35.38 19.26 -5.34
C ALA A 232 35.50 20.76 -5.57
N VAL A 233 36.02 21.48 -4.59
CA VAL A 233 36.21 22.93 -4.68
C VAL A 233 37.57 23.35 -4.13
N ASP A 234 38.11 24.44 -4.66
CA ASP A 234 39.25 25.12 -4.05
C ASP A 234 38.84 25.70 -2.70
N LYS A 235 39.57 25.41 -1.64
CA LYS A 235 39.23 25.83 -0.28
C LYS A 235 39.13 27.34 -0.10
N LYS A 236 39.96 28.10 -0.79
CA LYS A 236 40.01 29.57 -0.68
C LYS A 236 38.95 30.26 -1.54
N THR A 237 38.85 29.86 -2.81
CA THR A 237 37.99 30.53 -3.78
C THR A 237 36.60 29.90 -3.91
N GLN A 238 36.41 28.70 -3.36
CA GLN A 238 35.16 27.89 -3.50
C GLN A 238 34.80 27.58 -4.96
N THR A 239 35.76 27.77 -5.89
CA THR A 239 35.56 27.43 -7.30
C THR A 239 35.59 25.93 -7.52
N PRO A 240 34.70 25.37 -8.37
CA PRO A 240 34.71 23.94 -8.71
C PRO A 240 36.06 23.52 -9.32
N LEU A 241 36.55 22.35 -8.97
CA LEU A 241 37.75 21.73 -9.44
C LEU A 241 37.47 20.49 -10.27
N GLU A 242 37.99 20.43 -11.47
CA GLU A 242 37.91 19.26 -12.34
C GLU A 242 39.08 18.29 -12.11
N GLY A 243 38.93 17.06 -12.57
CA GLY A 243 39.98 16.04 -12.53
C GLY A 243 40.21 15.40 -11.15
N VAL A 244 39.40 15.71 -10.15
CA VAL A 244 39.43 15.04 -8.84
C VAL A 244 38.76 13.69 -8.96
N LYS A 245 39.46 12.63 -8.53
CA LYS A 245 38.87 11.27 -8.42
C LYS A 245 38.68 10.89 -6.96
N ILE A 246 37.52 10.37 -6.66
CA ILE A 246 37.17 9.89 -5.32
C ILE A 246 36.73 8.45 -5.32
N SER A 247 36.81 7.81 -4.16
CA SER A 247 36.08 6.61 -3.79
C SER A 247 35.20 6.93 -2.59
N VAL A 248 34.04 6.27 -2.50
CA VAL A 248 33.16 6.36 -1.35
C VAL A 248 33.05 4.98 -0.71
N VAL A 249 33.29 4.94 0.58
CA VAL A 249 33.37 3.72 1.38
C VAL A 249 32.22 3.74 2.41
N ASN A 250 31.50 2.65 2.56
CA ASN A 250 30.48 2.51 3.60
C ASN A 250 31.09 2.18 4.97
N GLU A 251 30.27 2.13 6.02
CA GLU A 251 30.73 1.82 7.38
C GLU A 251 31.43 0.46 7.52
N LYS A 252 31.09 -0.50 6.66
CA LYS A 252 31.72 -1.82 6.61
C LYS A 252 33.04 -1.86 5.86
N GLY A 253 33.59 -0.70 5.44
CA GLY A 253 34.83 -0.60 4.70
C GLY A 253 34.70 -0.98 3.21
N LYS A 254 33.50 -1.27 2.71
CA LYS A 254 33.30 -1.62 1.29
C LYS A 254 33.24 -0.37 0.45
N LYS A 255 34.08 -0.31 -0.60
CA LYS A 255 33.99 0.74 -1.63
C LYS A 255 32.73 0.57 -2.44
N ILE A 256 31.76 1.48 -2.28
CA ILE A 256 30.50 1.48 -3.03
C ILE A 256 30.65 2.22 -4.37
N TRP A 257 31.51 3.24 -4.43
CA TRP A 257 31.91 3.91 -5.67
C TRP A 257 33.42 3.95 -5.77
N LYS A 258 33.92 3.66 -6.96
CA LYS A 258 35.36 3.66 -7.25
C LYS A 258 35.64 4.65 -8.36
N HIS A 259 36.71 5.46 -8.21
CA HIS A 259 37.27 6.34 -9.23
C HIS A 259 36.27 7.29 -9.91
N VAL A 260 35.28 7.78 -9.14
CA VAL A 260 34.24 8.65 -9.69
C VAL A 260 34.79 10.08 -9.88
N THR A 261 34.59 10.64 -11.06
CA THR A 261 34.83 12.07 -11.30
C THR A 261 33.65 12.90 -10.74
N LEU A 262 33.98 14.00 -10.08
CA LEU A 262 33.04 14.72 -9.18
C LEU A 262 32.12 15.72 -9.89
N THR A 263 31.27 15.28 -10.77
CA THR A 263 30.19 16.14 -11.32
C THR A 263 28.86 15.46 -11.40
N ALA A 264 28.80 14.13 -11.14
CA ALA A 264 27.59 13.36 -11.30
C ALA A 264 26.79 13.25 -9.98
N LEU A 265 25.49 13.37 -10.08
CA LEU A 265 24.55 12.97 -9.05
C LEU A 265 24.59 11.45 -8.85
N LYS A 266 24.42 11.00 -7.61
CA LYS A 266 24.23 9.59 -7.28
C LYS A 266 22.89 9.41 -6.66
N GLU A 267 22.11 8.53 -7.25
CA GLU A 267 20.74 8.22 -6.84
C GLU A 267 20.64 6.90 -6.12
N LYS A 268 19.55 6.70 -5.41
CA LYS A 268 19.23 5.48 -4.66
C LYS A 268 20.32 5.12 -3.66
N VAL A 269 20.88 6.15 -3.01
CA VAL A 269 21.92 5.98 -1.99
C VAL A 269 21.26 5.61 -0.68
N ILE A 270 21.64 4.46 -0.11
CA ILE A 270 21.09 4.00 1.16
C ILE A 270 21.46 5.01 2.26
N PRO A 271 20.50 5.51 3.06
CA PRO A 271 20.81 6.39 4.19
C PRO A 271 21.76 5.72 5.20
N SER A 272 22.97 6.25 5.36
CA SER A 272 24.00 5.73 6.28
C SER A 272 25.16 6.70 6.38
N TRP A 273 26.19 6.31 7.14
CA TRP A 273 27.48 6.99 7.15
C TRP A 273 28.35 6.48 6.01
N TYR A 274 29.09 7.39 5.39
CA TYR A 274 30.05 7.10 4.33
C TYR A 274 31.35 7.87 4.56
N THR A 275 32.43 7.36 4.00
CA THR A 275 33.72 8.05 3.99
C THR A 275 34.13 8.34 2.55
N ILE A 276 34.29 9.61 2.23
CA ILE A 276 34.84 10.06 0.96
C ILE A 276 36.36 9.97 1.07
N GLN A 277 37.01 9.25 0.14
CA GLN A 277 38.44 9.11 0.01
C GLN A 277 38.86 9.73 -1.32
N VAL A 278 39.70 10.77 -1.30
CA VAL A 278 40.25 11.38 -2.51
C VAL A 278 41.38 10.52 -2.99
N GLU A 279 41.31 10.00 -4.20
CA GLU A 279 42.35 9.16 -4.81
C GLU A 279 43.34 9.95 -5.68
N LYS A 280 42.81 10.90 -6.45
CA LYS A 280 43.61 11.77 -7.32
C LYS A 280 43.17 13.22 -7.17
N VAL A 281 44.13 14.13 -7.11
CA VAL A 281 43.92 15.58 -7.13
C VAL A 281 44.56 16.19 -8.37
N PRO A 282 44.11 17.37 -8.82
CA PRO A 282 44.75 18.13 -9.88
C PRO A 282 46.16 18.56 -9.46
N LYS A 283 47.01 18.82 -10.44
CA LYS A 283 48.38 19.32 -10.20
C LYS A 283 48.33 20.65 -9.42
N GLY A 284 49.19 20.77 -8.40
CA GLY A 284 49.25 21.93 -7.52
C GLY A 284 48.25 21.95 -6.37
N TYR A 285 47.58 20.82 -6.11
CA TYR A 285 46.72 20.67 -4.95
C TYR A 285 47.16 19.52 -4.05
N GLN A 286 47.02 19.73 -2.76
CA GLN A 286 47.28 18.70 -1.74
C GLN A 286 46.11 17.76 -1.61
N LYS A 287 46.41 16.47 -1.40
CA LYS A 287 45.39 15.46 -1.12
C LYS A 287 44.79 15.68 0.29
N PRO A 288 43.51 15.93 0.41
CA PRO A 288 42.86 16.14 1.71
C PRO A 288 42.75 14.84 2.50
N LYS A 289 42.50 14.97 3.82
CA LYS A 289 42.13 13.82 4.67
C LYS A 289 40.78 13.26 4.24
N ASN A 290 40.56 11.99 4.56
CA ASN A 290 39.27 11.33 4.36
C ASN A 290 38.16 12.08 5.10
N GLN A 291 37.02 12.27 4.44
CA GLN A 291 35.88 13.01 4.95
C GLN A 291 34.72 12.07 5.25
N LYS A 292 34.24 12.06 6.51
CA LYS A 292 32.99 11.36 6.88
C LYS A 292 31.76 12.21 6.52
N ILE A 293 30.76 11.58 5.89
CA ILE A 293 29.48 12.20 5.55
C ILE A 293 28.34 11.32 6.03
N LYS A 294 27.23 11.94 6.42
CA LYS A 294 25.99 11.24 6.81
C LYS A 294 24.94 11.51 5.73
N VAL A 295 24.56 10.47 4.97
CA VAL A 295 23.44 10.53 4.03
C VAL A 295 22.14 10.31 4.82
N LYS A 296 21.23 11.29 4.73
CA LYS A 296 19.92 11.25 5.41
C LYS A 296 18.85 10.66 4.48
N ALA A 297 17.79 10.13 5.06
CA ALA A 297 16.61 9.66 4.33
C ALA A 297 15.72 10.85 3.94
N VAL A 298 16.15 11.65 3.00
CA VAL A 298 15.41 12.82 2.49
C VAL A 298 15.43 12.84 0.96
N ALA A 299 14.33 13.28 0.36
CA ALA A 299 14.16 13.31 -1.10
C ALA A 299 14.92 14.42 -1.80
N ASN A 300 15.38 15.44 -1.04
CA ASN A 300 16.16 16.54 -1.60
C ASN A 300 17.59 16.11 -1.89
N VAL A 301 18.21 16.71 -2.93
CA VAL A 301 19.62 16.50 -3.27
C VAL A 301 20.51 16.98 -2.12
N GLN A 302 21.23 16.05 -1.49
CA GLN A 302 22.18 16.35 -0.43
C GLN A 302 23.54 16.65 -1.06
N LYS A 303 24.04 17.88 -0.84
CA LYS A 303 25.33 18.34 -1.41
C LYS A 303 26.45 18.20 -0.38
N TYR A 304 27.55 17.61 -0.80
CA TYR A 304 28.78 17.48 -0.01
C TYR A 304 29.93 18.08 -0.79
N LYS A 305 30.76 18.88 -0.12
CA LYS A 305 31.94 19.52 -0.71
C LYS A 305 33.21 18.82 -0.22
N VAL A 306 34.14 18.57 -1.15
CA VAL A 306 35.50 18.14 -0.87
C VAL A 306 36.41 19.34 -1.15
N GLU A 307 36.94 19.96 -0.09
CA GLU A 307 37.80 21.13 -0.18
C GLU A 307 39.23 20.71 -0.37
N LEU A 308 39.88 21.25 -1.42
CA LEU A 308 41.30 21.06 -1.70
C LEU A 308 42.10 22.35 -1.48
N THR A 309 43.27 22.19 -0.87
CA THR A 309 44.19 23.30 -0.61
C THR A 309 45.29 23.30 -1.68
N LYS A 310 45.61 24.45 -2.25
CA LYS A 310 46.77 24.59 -3.13
C LYS A 310 48.05 24.32 -2.38
N GLU A 311 48.99 23.66 -3.03
CA GLU A 311 50.38 23.53 -2.54
C GLU A 311 50.99 24.91 -2.40
N ALA A 312 51.70 25.19 -1.30
CA ALA A 312 52.46 26.40 -1.16
C ALA A 312 53.56 26.39 -2.25
N GLN A 313 53.58 27.40 -3.09
CA GLN A 313 54.72 27.58 -3.98
C GLN A 313 55.92 27.90 -3.11
N VAL A 314 56.86 26.97 -3.00
CA VAL A 314 58.18 27.25 -2.45
C VAL A 314 58.83 28.23 -3.50
N GLN A 315 58.82 29.50 -3.18
CA GLN A 315 59.67 30.44 -3.91
C GLN A 315 61.09 30.02 -3.61
N THR A 316 61.74 29.39 -4.58
CA THR A 316 63.17 29.21 -4.58
C THR A 316 63.73 30.62 -4.85
N GLU A 317 63.98 31.39 -3.79
CA GLU A 317 64.83 32.54 -3.89
C GLU A 317 66.25 32.07 -4.42
N LYS A 318 66.56 32.38 -5.64
CA LYS A 318 67.93 32.31 -6.14
C LYS A 318 68.78 33.23 -5.25
N ARG A 319 69.52 32.62 -4.30
CA ARG A 319 70.63 33.30 -3.68
C ARG A 319 71.59 33.65 -4.81
N VAL A 320 71.68 34.91 -5.07
CA VAL A 320 72.84 35.51 -5.82
C VAL A 320 73.98 35.48 -4.83
N ASP A 321 74.96 34.62 -5.10
CA ASP A 321 76.24 34.63 -4.44
C ASP A 321 76.96 35.92 -4.81
N THR A 322 77.14 36.87 -3.87
CA THR A 322 78.09 37.92 -3.89
C THR A 322 79.18 37.54 -2.92
N GLU A 323 80.30 37.03 -3.46
CA GLU A 323 81.60 36.98 -2.78
C GLU A 323 82.01 38.39 -2.41
N ASN A 324 82.42 38.62 -1.17
CA ASN A 324 83.61 39.40 -0.74
C ASN A 324 83.84 39.20 0.74
N PHE A 325 84.88 38.47 1.08
CA PHE A 325 86.14 38.83 1.64
C PHE A 325 86.07 39.99 2.66
N ASP A 326 86.32 39.73 3.96
CA ASP A 326 87.56 40.08 4.65
C ASP A 326 87.58 39.57 6.14
N LYS A 327 88.78 39.32 6.55
CA LYS A 327 89.36 38.89 7.83
C LYS A 327 88.94 39.71 9.03
N THR A 328 88.82 39.14 10.19
CA THR A 328 89.89 39.17 11.25
C THR A 328 89.30 38.81 12.62
N THR A 329 90.05 37.88 13.26
CA THR A 329 90.38 37.76 14.71
C THR A 329 89.33 37.83 15.82
N GLY A 330 89.38 36.80 16.63
CA GLY A 330 89.60 36.99 18.08
C GLY A 330 88.70 36.21 18.99
N ASN A 331 89.27 35.14 19.54
CA ASN A 331 89.28 34.70 20.94
C ASN A 331 87.98 34.55 21.77
N ASP A 332 87.89 33.36 22.14
CA ASP A 332 87.95 32.82 23.54
C ASP A 332 86.72 32.72 24.38
N HIS A 333 86.65 31.52 24.94
CA HIS A 333 86.31 31.07 26.26
C HIS A 333 84.91 30.44 26.51
N SER A 334 84.99 29.11 26.70
CA SER A 334 84.59 28.38 27.92
C SER A 334 83.08 28.51 28.33
N GLY A 335 82.34 27.51 28.52
CA GLY A 335 82.53 26.34 29.30
C GLY A 335 81.19 25.88 29.87
N PHE A 336 81.20 24.64 30.21
CA PHE A 336 80.35 23.98 31.21
C PHE A 336 78.86 23.72 30.89
N SER A 337 78.48 22.45 30.59
CA SER A 337 78.10 21.37 31.50
C SER A 337 76.84 21.62 32.33
N SER A 338 75.83 20.86 32.11
CA SER A 338 75.35 19.82 33.03
C SER A 338 73.94 19.35 32.66
N ASP A 339 73.84 18.10 32.44
CA ASP A 339 72.89 17.16 32.98
C ASP A 339 71.69 17.71 33.72
N ASN A 340 70.51 17.19 33.37
CA ASN A 340 69.62 16.48 34.29
C ASN A 340 68.38 15.93 33.56
N THR A 341 68.35 14.64 33.45
CA THR A 341 67.12 13.85 33.46
C THR A 341 66.53 13.87 34.89
N PRO A 342 65.29 13.76 35.09
CA PRO A 342 64.80 12.46 35.56
C PRO A 342 63.46 11.99 34.97
N ASP A 343 63.42 10.69 34.95
CA ASP A 343 62.27 9.80 34.83
C ASP A 343 61.02 10.26 35.58
N ASN A 344 59.87 9.99 35.02
CA ASN A 344 58.77 9.45 35.83
C ASN A 344 57.82 8.59 34.98
N GLU A 345 57.85 7.31 35.31
CA GLU A 345 56.85 6.31 34.99
C GLU A 345 55.52 6.69 35.58
N ASN A 346 54.44 6.48 34.85
CA ASN A 346 53.22 5.99 35.43
C ASN A 346 52.42 5.17 34.40
N ALA A 347 52.50 3.90 34.58
CA ALA A 347 51.65 2.89 34.04
C ALA A 347 50.24 3.07 34.59
N VAL A 348 49.23 3.12 33.73
CA VAL A 348 47.85 2.83 34.13
C VAL A 348 47.29 1.76 33.19
N THR A 349 47.02 0.67 33.85
CA THR A 349 46.40 -0.59 33.47
C THR A 349 45.24 -0.50 32.50
N ALA A 350 45.28 -1.38 31.53
CA ALA A 350 44.17 -1.77 30.64
C ALA A 350 43.05 -2.46 31.42
N ALA A 351 41.84 -1.98 31.31
CA ALA A 351 40.65 -2.73 31.67
C ALA A 351 40.14 -3.50 30.46
N LYS A 352 40.28 -4.80 30.51
CA LYS A 352 39.59 -5.77 29.66
C LYS A 352 38.11 -5.73 30.01
N THR A 353 37.23 -5.33 29.06
CA THR A 353 35.82 -5.66 29.15
C THR A 353 35.47 -6.67 28.08
N GLY A 354 34.92 -7.77 28.57
CA GLY A 354 34.70 -9.00 27.86
C GLY A 354 33.57 -8.94 26.84
N ASP A 355 33.70 -9.81 25.89
CA ASP A 355 32.72 -10.27 24.92
C ASP A 355 31.41 -10.72 25.57
N ALA A 356 30.33 -10.05 25.19
CA ALA A 356 28.96 -10.49 25.43
C ALA A 356 28.04 -10.32 24.23
N SER A 357 28.52 -10.60 23.01
CA SER A 357 27.71 -10.41 21.81
C SER A 357 27.37 -11.69 21.01
N TRP A 358 27.76 -12.87 21.51
CA TRP A 358 27.51 -14.14 20.81
C TRP A 358 26.25 -14.86 21.28
N MET A 359 25.65 -14.47 22.41
CA MET A 359 24.47 -15.16 22.95
C MET A 359 23.14 -14.66 22.38
N GLU A 360 23.05 -13.42 21.91
CA GLU A 360 21.81 -12.87 21.36
C GLU A 360 21.51 -13.35 19.93
N MET A 361 22.53 -13.77 19.17
CA MET A 361 22.36 -14.21 17.77
C MET A 361 21.68 -15.58 17.65
N TRP A 362 21.73 -16.44 18.67
CA TRP A 362 21.10 -17.76 18.66
C TRP A 362 19.62 -17.75 19.06
N ILE A 363 19.18 -16.75 19.82
CA ILE A 363 17.76 -16.60 20.22
C ILE A 363 16.91 -16.15 19.02
N PHE A 364 17.44 -15.28 18.15
CA PHE A 364 16.74 -14.86 16.93
C PHE A 364 16.65 -15.97 15.85
N ALA A 365 17.64 -16.84 15.74
CA ALA A 365 17.60 -17.96 14.79
C ALA A 365 16.57 -19.04 15.20
N GLY A 366 16.36 -19.26 16.49
CA GLY A 366 15.36 -20.20 17.02
C GLY A 366 13.90 -19.75 16.81
N LEU A 367 13.62 -18.45 16.91
CA LEU A 367 12.28 -17.88 16.72
C LEU A 367 11.83 -17.87 15.26
N MET A 368 12.75 -17.71 14.31
CA MET A 368 12.44 -17.75 12.87
C MET A 368 12.16 -19.18 12.37
N ALA A 369 12.75 -20.20 12.98
CA ALA A 369 12.47 -21.60 12.62
C ALA A 369 11.09 -22.08 13.10
N ALA A 370 10.62 -21.58 14.26
CA ALA A 370 9.31 -21.92 14.80
C ALA A 370 8.16 -21.29 14.00
N SER A 371 8.33 -20.06 13.49
CA SER A 371 7.30 -19.38 12.69
C SER A 371 7.13 -19.99 11.29
N SER A 372 8.17 -20.52 10.68
CA SER A 372 8.07 -21.21 9.37
C SER A 372 7.39 -22.57 9.47
N MET A 373 7.51 -23.30 10.58
CA MET A 373 6.76 -24.55 10.78
C MET A 373 5.27 -24.34 11.00
N ILE A 374 4.88 -23.28 11.68
CA ILE A 374 3.46 -22.94 11.90
C ILE A 374 2.77 -22.58 10.58
N LEU A 375 3.42 -21.80 9.72
CA LEU A 375 2.91 -21.46 8.41
C LEU A 375 2.80 -22.66 7.47
N TRP A 376 3.71 -23.63 7.56
CA TRP A 376 3.65 -24.87 6.78
C TRP A 376 2.47 -25.76 7.22
N PHE A 377 2.20 -25.84 8.54
CA PHE A 377 1.07 -26.61 9.09
C PHE A 377 -0.30 -26.02 8.69
N PHE A 378 -0.45 -24.69 8.65
CA PHE A 378 -1.70 -24.05 8.21
C PHE A 378 -1.91 -24.15 6.71
N ARG A 379 -0.86 -24.20 5.89
CA ARG A 379 -0.96 -24.39 4.45
C ARG A 379 -1.39 -25.82 4.08
N LYS A 380 -0.96 -26.83 4.84
CA LYS A 380 -1.34 -28.24 4.62
C LYS A 380 -2.80 -28.54 4.98
N LYS A 381 -3.39 -27.77 5.91
CA LYS A 381 -4.79 -27.95 6.35
C LYS A 381 -5.81 -27.38 5.35
N ARG A 382 -5.41 -26.55 4.39
CA ARG A 382 -6.29 -25.98 3.34
C ARG A 382 -6.41 -26.84 2.07
N HIS A 383 -5.64 -27.90 1.96
CA HIS A 383 -5.70 -28.83 0.81
C HIS A 383 -6.49 -30.12 1.11
N ILE A 384 -7.14 -30.22 2.28
CA ILE A 384 -7.98 -31.36 2.64
C ILE A 384 -9.32 -30.80 3.13
N ARG A 385 -10.06 -30.17 2.21
CA ARG A 385 -11.50 -30.02 2.25
C ARG A 385 -11.98 -29.72 0.83
#